data_efd136550de4f291abb2948a754251f6
#
_entry.id   efd136550de4f291abb2948a754251f6
#
_cell.length_a   1.000
_cell.length_b   1.000
_cell.length_c   1.000
_cell.angle_alpha   90.00
_cell.angle_beta   90.00
_cell.angle_gamma   90.00
#
_symmetry.space_group_name_H-M   'P 1'
#
loop_
_entity.id
_entity.type
_entity.pdbx_description
1 polymer ?
#
loop_
_entity_poly.entity_id
_entity_poly.type
_entity_poly.pdbx_seq_one_letter_code
_entity_poly.pdbx_strand_id
1 'polypeptide(L)'
;NVRVPSQVIGDIYAQVTAQQVCAGRLQEFLDDAQLNDLTGLSGALLERADIAMRKAIEEVPDGTYRAAVDADGYDEDETHIECAITVNGSDLHINYDGTSKQIDRGLNSVMKYTYAYSTYPVKCALDPDTPRNEGSYRSVTVAAPEGSILNPTFPAPVNARQLTGHLLAAAIYECLAQAVPDKVIAECGGAPTMRSVYSGVDDGGNRFSQIFFASGGMGASPVADGHSCTAFPTNSGSGSIEAFESLAPLLVWKKEFRTDSGGAGQFMGGLGQEVEIEITAEDDVRLSMMSDRQKYAAKGLLGGLEGAKVEIDKSDGTKPHPKARSVLAPGDKLTLRFGGGGGYGPPDARDPDAVQNDLRNGYITAEYAKRHYGIE
;
A
#
# COMPACT_ATOMS: atom_id res chain seq x y z
N ASN A 1 21.33 18.98 10.87
CA ASN A 1 20.26 18.36 11.69
C ASN A 1 19.74 17.02 11.11
N VAL A 2 20.58 16.30 10.35
CA VAL A 2 20.24 14.98 9.79
C VAL A 2 21.01 13.88 10.52
N ARG A 3 20.45 12.65 10.56
CA ARG A 3 21.04 11.55 11.34
C ARG A 3 22.31 10.99 10.69
N VAL A 4 22.31 10.86 9.35
CA VAL A 4 23.44 10.36 8.57
C VAL A 4 23.80 11.37 7.47
N PRO A 5 24.59 12.40 7.77
CA PRO A 5 24.86 13.52 6.84
C PRO A 5 25.46 13.08 5.51
N SER A 6 26.36 12.09 5.51
CA SER A 6 27.01 11.60 4.28
C SER A 6 26.03 11.02 3.27
N GLN A 7 25.04 10.25 3.74
CA GLN A 7 23.98 9.70 2.87
C GLN A 7 23.09 10.82 2.29
N VAL A 8 22.67 11.76 3.13
CA VAL A 8 21.81 12.87 2.69
C VAL A 8 22.53 13.77 1.66
N ILE A 9 23.82 14.02 1.87
CA ILE A 9 24.63 14.77 0.89
C ILE A 9 24.75 14.00 -0.42
N GLY A 10 24.98 12.68 -0.34
CA GLY A 10 25.00 11.78 -1.51
C GLY A 10 23.70 11.84 -2.31
N ASP A 11 22.55 11.80 -1.61
CA ASP A 11 21.22 11.90 -2.24
C ASP A 11 21.01 13.25 -2.94
N ILE A 12 21.49 14.35 -2.35
CA ILE A 12 21.42 15.68 -2.99
C ILE A 12 22.27 15.72 -4.27
N TYR A 13 23.50 15.20 -4.23
CA TYR A 13 24.33 15.11 -5.43
C TYR A 13 23.72 14.21 -6.50
N ALA A 14 23.10 13.08 -6.11
CA ALA A 14 22.39 12.21 -7.03
C ALA A 14 21.25 12.94 -7.75
N GLN A 15 20.49 13.78 -7.04
CA GLN A 15 19.42 14.60 -7.63
C GLN A 15 19.97 15.59 -8.68
N VAL A 16 21.08 16.28 -8.36
CA VAL A 16 21.74 17.21 -9.29
C VAL A 16 22.23 16.47 -10.54
N THR A 17 22.89 15.31 -10.34
CA THR A 17 23.38 14.47 -11.44
C THR A 17 22.24 13.96 -12.31
N ALA A 18 21.13 13.53 -11.70
CA ALA A 18 19.95 13.06 -12.43
C ALA A 18 19.36 14.17 -13.34
N GLN A 19 19.31 15.41 -12.86
CA GLN A 19 18.85 16.56 -13.67
C GLN A 19 19.79 16.84 -14.86
N GLN A 20 21.11 16.77 -14.67
CA GLN A 20 22.08 16.96 -15.73
C GLN A 20 21.99 15.87 -16.80
N VAL A 21 21.89 14.61 -16.37
CA VAL A 21 21.72 13.47 -17.29
C VAL A 21 20.39 13.57 -18.04
N CYS A 22 19.31 13.93 -17.35
CA CYS A 22 18.00 14.13 -17.99
C CYS A 22 18.04 15.23 -19.05
N ALA A 23 18.68 16.36 -18.78
CA ALA A 23 18.82 17.46 -19.75
C ALA A 23 19.60 17.01 -21.00
N GLY A 24 20.72 16.28 -20.81
CA GLY A 24 21.50 15.73 -21.93
C GLY A 24 20.69 14.74 -22.77
N ARG A 25 20.00 13.79 -22.12
CA ARG A 25 19.15 12.81 -22.82
C ARG A 25 17.97 13.44 -23.54
N LEU A 26 17.39 14.49 -22.98
CA LEU A 26 16.33 15.23 -23.65
C LEU A 26 16.83 15.92 -24.92
N GLN A 27 18.03 16.53 -24.88
CA GLN A 27 18.62 17.15 -26.05
C GLN A 27 18.92 16.11 -27.13
N GLU A 28 19.55 14.99 -26.78
CA GLU A 28 19.78 13.87 -27.70
C GLU A 28 18.47 13.40 -28.36
N PHE A 29 17.41 13.25 -27.58
CA PHE A 29 16.09 12.84 -28.08
C PHE A 29 15.51 13.87 -29.09
N LEU A 30 15.60 15.18 -28.78
CA LEU A 30 15.10 16.22 -29.65
C LEU A 30 15.87 16.24 -31.01
N ASP A 31 17.19 16.07 -30.94
CA ASP A 31 18.05 16.03 -32.11
C ASP A 31 17.76 14.79 -32.99
N ASP A 32 17.67 13.60 -32.37
CA ASP A 32 17.37 12.34 -33.05
C ASP A 32 15.97 12.33 -33.68
N ALA A 33 14.98 12.88 -32.97
CA ALA A 33 13.61 12.98 -33.45
C ALA A 33 13.35 14.17 -34.37
N GLN A 34 14.36 15.02 -34.64
CA GLN A 34 14.27 16.25 -35.40
C GLN A 34 13.17 17.21 -34.91
N LEU A 35 13.03 17.31 -33.56
CA LEU A 35 12.06 18.19 -32.90
C LEU A 35 12.74 19.45 -32.38
N ASN A 36 12.11 20.60 -32.52
CA ASN A 36 12.58 21.86 -31.95
C ASN A 36 12.23 21.99 -30.47
N ASP A 37 11.10 21.39 -30.04
CA ASP A 37 10.60 21.34 -28.67
C ASP A 37 9.65 20.15 -28.48
N LEU A 38 9.13 19.96 -27.24
CA LEU A 38 8.21 18.89 -26.91
C LEU A 38 6.73 19.28 -27.02
N THR A 39 6.38 20.52 -27.36
CA THR A 39 5.02 21.04 -27.23
C THR A 39 4.00 20.24 -28.02
N GLY A 40 4.29 19.99 -29.30
CA GLY A 40 3.41 19.21 -30.17
C GLY A 40 3.28 17.75 -29.75
N LEU A 41 4.41 17.11 -29.43
CA LEU A 41 4.44 15.71 -29.00
C LEU A 41 3.73 15.52 -27.65
N SER A 42 4.02 16.37 -26.66
CA SER A 42 3.39 16.29 -25.34
C SER A 42 1.88 16.54 -25.42
N GLY A 43 1.44 17.52 -26.23
CA GLY A 43 0.03 17.79 -26.48
C GLY A 43 -0.70 16.55 -27.02
N ALA A 44 -0.15 15.91 -28.05
CA ALA A 44 -0.73 14.70 -28.63
C ALA A 44 -0.78 13.51 -27.66
N LEU A 45 0.26 13.32 -26.83
CA LEU A 45 0.28 12.27 -25.82
C LEU A 45 -0.76 12.52 -24.69
N LEU A 46 -0.90 13.76 -24.25
CA LEU A 46 -1.90 14.14 -23.24
C LEU A 46 -3.33 13.96 -23.77
N GLU A 47 -3.59 14.40 -25.01
CA GLU A 47 -4.91 14.23 -25.64
C GLU A 47 -5.26 12.76 -25.85
N ARG A 48 -4.30 11.95 -26.32
CA ARG A 48 -4.51 10.51 -26.49
C ARG A 48 -4.88 9.83 -25.16
N ALA A 49 -4.22 10.20 -24.07
CA ALA A 49 -4.49 9.63 -22.75
C ALA A 49 -5.84 10.10 -22.19
N ASP A 50 -6.25 11.35 -22.41
CA ASP A 50 -7.56 11.88 -22.03
C ASP A 50 -8.69 11.15 -22.79
N ILE A 51 -8.56 11.00 -24.10
CA ILE A 51 -9.54 10.26 -24.91
C ILE A 51 -9.67 8.81 -24.46
N ALA A 52 -8.56 8.13 -24.17
CA ALA A 52 -8.57 6.74 -23.72
C ALA A 52 -9.28 6.59 -22.37
N MET A 53 -8.98 7.45 -21.39
CA MET A 53 -9.63 7.41 -20.09
C MET A 53 -11.11 7.75 -20.17
N ARG A 54 -11.51 8.77 -20.94
CA ARG A 54 -12.93 9.10 -21.15
C ARG A 54 -13.69 7.95 -21.74
N LYS A 55 -13.14 7.30 -22.77
CA LYS A 55 -13.75 6.10 -23.36
C LYS A 55 -13.89 4.97 -22.34
N ALA A 56 -12.90 4.76 -21.48
CA ALA A 56 -12.98 3.73 -20.43
C ALA A 56 -14.00 4.07 -19.34
N ILE A 57 -14.21 5.36 -19.03
CA ILE A 57 -15.24 5.80 -18.08
C ILE A 57 -16.65 5.62 -18.70
N GLU A 58 -16.84 5.86 -20.00
CA GLU A 58 -18.12 5.65 -20.69
C GLU A 58 -18.60 4.19 -20.66
N GLU A 59 -17.69 3.22 -20.42
CA GLU A 59 -18.07 1.82 -20.22
C GLU A 59 -18.65 1.53 -18.82
N VAL A 60 -18.47 2.45 -17.86
CA VAL A 60 -19.04 2.34 -16.51
C VAL A 60 -20.44 2.94 -16.52
N PRO A 61 -21.49 2.24 -16.05
CA PRO A 61 -22.84 2.81 -16.00
C PRO A 61 -22.89 4.13 -15.21
N ASP A 62 -23.66 5.10 -15.71
CA ASP A 62 -23.93 6.34 -15.00
C ASP A 62 -24.56 6.08 -13.63
N GLY A 63 -24.14 6.77 -12.60
CA GLY A 63 -24.66 6.59 -11.25
C GLY A 63 -23.72 7.07 -10.16
N THR A 64 -24.14 6.85 -8.91
CA THR A 64 -23.31 7.14 -7.74
C THR A 64 -23.12 5.88 -6.93
N TYR A 65 -21.88 5.45 -6.78
CA TYR A 65 -21.42 4.26 -6.06
C TYR A 65 -20.77 4.66 -4.76
N ARG A 66 -21.12 4.03 -3.64
CA ARG A 66 -20.67 4.42 -2.29
C ARG A 66 -20.02 3.25 -1.58
N ALA A 67 -18.97 3.54 -0.84
CA ALA A 67 -18.28 2.60 0.02
C ALA A 67 -17.60 3.33 1.17
N ALA A 68 -17.26 2.58 2.23
CA ALA A 68 -16.53 3.11 3.36
C ALA A 68 -15.44 2.13 3.82
N VAL A 69 -14.31 2.69 4.22
CA VAL A 69 -13.19 1.94 4.80
C VAL A 69 -12.87 2.47 6.18
N ASP A 70 -12.82 1.56 7.15
CA ASP A 70 -12.35 1.85 8.49
C ASP A 70 -10.91 1.37 8.66
N ALA A 71 -10.14 2.12 9.44
CA ALA A 71 -8.75 1.82 9.76
C ALA A 71 -8.47 2.07 11.25
N ASP A 72 -7.40 1.45 11.75
CA ASP A 72 -7.05 1.47 13.17
C ASP A 72 -6.91 2.89 13.75
N GLY A 73 -6.57 3.90 12.90
CA GLY A 73 -6.36 5.26 13.35
C GLY A 73 -5.18 5.39 14.31
N TYR A 74 -5.32 6.21 15.36
CA TYR A 74 -4.32 6.34 16.41
C TYR A 74 -4.99 6.25 17.79
N ASP A 75 -4.67 5.25 18.56
CA ASP A 75 -5.30 4.91 19.85
C ASP A 75 -6.82 4.75 19.70
N GLU A 76 -7.60 5.64 20.32
CA GLU A 76 -9.07 5.65 20.26
C GLU A 76 -9.61 6.43 19.05
N ASP A 77 -8.75 7.20 18.35
CA ASP A 77 -9.12 7.98 17.16
C ASP A 77 -9.06 7.10 15.91
N GLU A 78 -10.05 6.25 15.69
CA GLU A 78 -10.17 5.43 14.49
C GLU A 78 -10.39 6.31 13.26
N THR A 79 -9.87 5.86 12.11
CA THR A 79 -10.03 6.57 10.84
C THR A 79 -11.16 5.95 10.04
N HIS A 80 -12.16 6.76 9.73
CA HIS A 80 -13.24 6.42 8.80
C HIS A 80 -13.07 7.20 7.50
N ILE A 81 -13.09 6.50 6.37
CA ILE A 81 -13.04 7.10 5.03
C ILE A 81 -14.33 6.77 4.31
N GLU A 82 -15.18 7.76 4.12
CA GLU A 82 -16.36 7.67 3.26
C GLU A 82 -15.96 8.00 1.82
N CYS A 83 -16.44 7.25 0.85
CA CYS A 83 -16.15 7.45 -0.57
C CYS A 83 -17.42 7.34 -1.41
N ALA A 84 -17.64 8.32 -2.27
CA ALA A 84 -18.69 8.29 -3.28
C ALA A 84 -18.07 8.56 -4.66
N ILE A 85 -18.27 7.67 -5.61
CA ILE A 85 -17.89 7.85 -7.02
C ILE A 85 -19.13 8.12 -7.82
N THR A 86 -19.20 9.26 -8.48
CA THR A 86 -20.28 9.60 -9.42
C THR A 86 -19.74 9.56 -10.85
N VAL A 87 -20.35 8.76 -11.70
CA VAL A 87 -20.08 8.66 -13.13
C VAL A 87 -21.17 9.39 -13.88
N ASN A 88 -20.80 10.26 -14.80
CA ASN A 88 -21.71 10.99 -15.68
C ASN A 88 -21.08 11.10 -17.08
N GLY A 89 -21.52 10.23 -17.99
CA GLY A 89 -20.93 10.08 -19.32
C GLY A 89 -19.46 9.73 -19.26
N SER A 90 -18.60 10.62 -19.72
CA SER A 90 -17.12 10.42 -19.74
C SER A 90 -16.39 11.03 -18.56
N ASP A 91 -17.08 11.57 -17.57
CA ASP A 91 -16.49 12.21 -16.39
C ASP A 91 -16.77 11.41 -15.11
N LEU A 92 -15.77 11.36 -14.22
CA LEU A 92 -15.83 10.68 -12.94
C LEU A 92 -15.49 11.64 -11.80
N HIS A 93 -16.36 11.71 -10.80
CA HIS A 93 -16.16 12.54 -9.62
C HIS A 93 -16.07 11.68 -8.36
N ILE A 94 -15.00 11.84 -7.60
CA ILE A 94 -14.78 11.20 -6.30
C ILE A 94 -14.99 12.22 -5.19
N ASN A 95 -15.89 11.90 -4.27
CA ASN A 95 -16.19 12.74 -3.12
C ASN A 95 -16.00 11.95 -1.81
N TYR A 96 -15.34 12.58 -0.84
CA TYR A 96 -15.04 12.04 0.47
C TYR A 96 -15.83 12.70 1.61
N ASP A 97 -17.02 13.26 1.34
CA ASP A 97 -17.89 13.81 2.37
C ASP A 97 -18.28 12.72 3.38
N GLY A 98 -18.16 13.02 4.67
CA GLY A 98 -18.40 12.06 5.76
C GLY A 98 -17.12 11.45 6.34
N THR A 99 -15.96 11.65 5.70
CA THR A 99 -14.66 11.18 6.19
C THR A 99 -14.28 11.87 7.50
N SER A 100 -13.55 11.17 8.37
CA SER A 100 -13.03 11.64 9.66
C SER A 100 -12.36 13.00 9.56
N LYS A 101 -12.46 13.79 10.63
CA LYS A 101 -11.75 15.07 10.76
C LYS A 101 -10.24 14.85 10.84
N GLN A 102 -9.47 15.89 10.52
CA GLN A 102 -8.03 15.91 10.77
C GLN A 102 -7.71 15.70 12.25
N ILE A 103 -6.57 15.07 12.52
CA ILE A 103 -6.10 14.77 13.88
C ILE A 103 -4.73 15.41 14.14
N ASP A 104 -4.38 15.59 15.41
CA ASP A 104 -3.04 16.08 15.80
C ASP A 104 -2.00 14.96 15.82
N ARG A 105 -1.96 14.18 14.76
CA ARG A 105 -1.01 13.10 14.49
C ARG A 105 -0.66 13.07 13.01
N GLY A 106 0.44 12.42 12.67
CA GLY A 106 1.01 12.41 11.32
C GLY A 106 0.20 11.73 10.22
N LEU A 107 -1.00 11.23 10.52
CA LEU A 107 -1.82 10.43 9.60
C LEU A 107 -2.57 11.28 8.55
N ASN A 108 -2.67 12.59 8.73
CA ASN A 108 -3.39 13.43 7.77
C ASN A 108 -2.77 13.38 6.37
N SER A 109 -3.60 13.31 5.35
CA SER A 109 -3.23 13.25 3.94
C SER A 109 -3.56 14.57 3.25
N VAL A 110 -2.54 15.30 2.78
CA VAL A 110 -2.78 16.56 2.05
C VAL A 110 -3.50 16.32 0.72
N MET A 111 -4.32 17.28 0.28
CA MET A 111 -5.18 17.13 -0.89
C MET A 111 -4.44 16.64 -2.16
N LYS A 112 -3.20 17.05 -2.38
CA LYS A 112 -2.40 16.57 -3.53
C LYS A 112 -2.06 15.08 -3.44
N TYR A 113 -1.82 14.58 -2.22
CA TYR A 113 -1.58 13.15 -1.98
C TYR A 113 -2.90 12.36 -2.09
N THR A 114 -3.98 12.90 -1.52
CA THR A 114 -5.35 12.36 -1.66
C THR A 114 -5.74 12.24 -3.12
N TYR A 115 -5.55 13.29 -3.93
CA TYR A 115 -5.78 13.25 -5.38
C TYR A 115 -4.98 12.14 -6.07
N ALA A 116 -3.68 12.06 -5.81
CA ALA A 116 -2.83 11.08 -6.47
C ALA A 116 -3.24 9.63 -6.15
N TYR A 117 -3.56 9.34 -4.89
CA TYR A 117 -3.98 8.01 -4.46
C TYR A 117 -5.46 7.70 -4.75
N SER A 118 -6.25 8.70 -5.11
CA SER A 118 -7.60 8.51 -5.64
C SER A 118 -7.62 8.22 -7.14
N THR A 119 -6.80 8.92 -7.91
CA THR A 119 -6.76 8.75 -9.37
C THR A 119 -6.01 7.50 -9.81
N TYR A 120 -5.03 7.05 -9.03
CA TYR A 120 -4.25 5.84 -9.32
C TYR A 120 -5.10 4.56 -9.45
N PRO A 121 -5.96 4.18 -8.48
CA PRO A 121 -6.80 2.98 -8.60
C PRO A 121 -7.82 3.07 -9.75
N VAL A 122 -8.35 4.25 -10.04
CA VAL A 122 -9.21 4.47 -11.21
C VAL A 122 -8.47 4.14 -12.50
N LYS A 123 -7.21 4.63 -12.63
CA LYS A 123 -6.36 4.32 -13.79
C LYS A 123 -6.07 2.83 -13.91
N CYS A 124 -5.78 2.16 -12.79
CA CYS A 124 -5.51 0.71 -12.79
C CYS A 124 -6.75 -0.11 -13.18
N ALA A 125 -7.94 0.29 -12.74
CA ALA A 125 -9.18 -0.44 -13.01
C ALA A 125 -9.72 -0.19 -14.43
N LEU A 126 -9.72 1.07 -14.89
CA LEU A 126 -10.46 1.43 -16.10
C LEU A 126 -9.58 1.48 -17.35
N ASP A 127 -8.35 1.96 -17.26
CA ASP A 127 -7.44 2.10 -18.41
C ASP A 127 -6.00 1.72 -18.02
N PRO A 128 -5.71 0.43 -17.73
CA PRO A 128 -4.37 -0.01 -17.35
C PRO A 128 -3.34 0.07 -18.49
N ASP A 129 -3.76 -0.03 -19.75
CA ASP A 129 -2.88 -0.25 -20.91
C ASP A 129 -2.31 1.04 -21.50
N THR A 130 -3.01 2.17 -21.42
CA THR A 130 -2.50 3.44 -21.94
C THR A 130 -1.43 4.01 -21.03
N PRO A 131 -0.24 4.40 -21.57
CA PRO A 131 0.80 5.02 -20.76
C PRO A 131 0.31 6.23 -19.98
N ARG A 132 0.60 6.22 -18.67
CA ARG A 132 0.12 7.22 -17.72
C ARG A 132 0.76 8.58 -17.94
N ASN A 133 -0.06 9.61 -18.04
CA ASN A 133 0.35 11.01 -18.01
C ASN A 133 -0.80 11.88 -17.44
N GLU A 134 -0.66 13.20 -17.41
CA GLU A 134 -1.67 14.12 -16.85
C GLU A 134 -3.01 14.05 -17.63
N GLY A 135 -2.98 13.78 -18.94
CA GLY A 135 -4.18 13.57 -19.75
C GLY A 135 -5.10 12.47 -19.21
N SER A 136 -4.52 11.36 -18.66
CA SER A 136 -5.31 10.27 -18.06
C SER A 136 -6.19 10.70 -16.88
N TYR A 137 -5.98 11.87 -16.32
CA TYR A 137 -6.68 12.33 -15.11
C TYR A 137 -7.59 13.54 -15.33
N ARG A 138 -7.68 14.09 -16.53
CA ARG A 138 -8.50 15.27 -16.85
C ARG A 138 -9.98 15.05 -16.65
N SER A 139 -10.43 13.82 -16.91
CA SER A 139 -11.81 13.40 -16.71
C SER A 139 -12.14 12.98 -15.27
N VAL A 140 -11.14 12.97 -14.34
CA VAL A 140 -11.32 12.53 -12.96
C VAL A 140 -11.13 13.72 -12.01
N THR A 141 -12.17 14.04 -11.25
CA THR A 141 -12.13 15.07 -10.22
C THR A 141 -12.23 14.46 -8.83
N VAL A 142 -11.55 15.07 -7.85
CA VAL A 142 -11.53 14.59 -6.46
C VAL A 142 -11.81 15.73 -5.52
N ALA A 143 -12.74 15.53 -4.59
CA ALA A 143 -13.08 16.46 -3.54
C ALA A 143 -13.02 15.79 -2.15
N ALA A 144 -12.51 16.52 -1.17
CA ALA A 144 -12.56 16.14 0.24
C ALA A 144 -12.84 17.38 1.09
N PRO A 145 -13.67 17.31 2.16
CA PRO A 145 -13.98 18.44 3.00
C PRO A 145 -12.72 19.08 3.60
N GLU A 146 -12.65 20.37 3.62
CA GLU A 146 -11.59 21.11 4.31
C GLU A 146 -11.63 20.79 5.82
N GLY A 147 -10.48 20.54 6.42
CA GLY A 147 -10.36 20.11 7.81
C GLY A 147 -10.63 18.62 8.04
N SER A 148 -10.87 17.84 6.98
CA SER A 148 -10.86 16.37 7.08
C SER A 148 -9.44 15.80 7.07
N ILE A 149 -9.30 14.53 7.47
CA ILE A 149 -8.02 13.81 7.44
C ILE A 149 -7.44 13.68 6.01
N LEU A 150 -8.28 13.85 4.96
CA LEU A 150 -7.92 13.81 3.53
C LEU A 150 -7.67 15.19 2.91
N ASN A 151 -8.00 16.27 3.61
CA ASN A 151 -7.76 17.64 3.19
C ASN A 151 -7.54 18.54 4.43
N PRO A 152 -6.47 18.28 5.20
CA PRO A 152 -6.21 18.97 6.46
C PRO A 152 -5.80 20.44 6.24
N THR A 153 -6.16 21.28 7.20
CA THR A 153 -5.71 22.68 7.28
C THR A 153 -4.40 22.77 8.07
N PHE A 154 -3.52 23.70 7.67
CA PHE A 154 -2.28 23.98 8.38
C PHE A 154 -2.59 24.45 9.83
N PRO A 155 -1.83 23.98 10.85
CA PRO A 155 -0.54 23.28 10.83
C PRO A 155 -0.62 21.74 11.04
N ALA A 156 -1.58 21.04 10.49
CA ALA A 156 -1.76 19.60 10.70
C ALA A 156 -0.49 18.78 10.33
N PRO A 157 -0.08 17.81 11.17
CA PRO A 157 1.05 16.95 10.88
C PRO A 157 0.70 15.90 9.81
N VAL A 158 1.64 15.65 8.86
CA VAL A 158 1.40 14.80 7.66
C VAL A 158 2.53 13.81 7.37
N ASN A 159 3.40 13.53 8.33
CA ASN A 159 4.61 12.73 8.11
C ASN A 159 4.36 11.22 7.94
N ALA A 160 3.18 10.72 8.28
CA ALA A 160 2.74 9.34 8.11
C ALA A 160 1.48 9.23 7.21
N ARG A 161 1.28 10.21 6.31
CA ARG A 161 0.11 10.31 5.41
C ARG A 161 -0.20 9.04 4.61
N GLN A 162 0.80 8.20 4.38
CA GLN A 162 0.61 6.94 3.67
C GLN A 162 -0.30 5.97 4.44
N LEU A 163 -0.36 6.05 5.78
CA LEU A 163 -1.25 5.21 6.57
C LEU A 163 -2.74 5.46 6.28
N THR A 164 -3.07 6.67 5.83
CA THR A 164 -4.42 7.01 5.37
C THR A 164 -4.56 6.93 3.85
N GLY A 165 -3.63 7.51 3.11
CA GLY A 165 -3.74 7.60 1.65
C GLY A 165 -3.72 6.26 0.93
N HIS A 166 -3.03 5.23 1.44
CA HIS A 166 -3.03 3.90 0.82
C HIS A 166 -4.38 3.18 0.93
N LEU A 167 -5.24 3.57 1.87
CA LEU A 167 -6.58 3.01 2.03
C LEU A 167 -7.55 3.49 0.95
N LEU A 168 -7.26 4.59 0.26
CA LEU A 168 -8.13 5.15 -0.76
C LEU A 168 -8.37 4.19 -1.93
N ALA A 169 -7.37 3.36 -2.26
CA ALA A 169 -7.53 2.34 -3.29
C ALA A 169 -8.60 1.30 -2.91
N ALA A 170 -8.68 0.90 -1.64
CA ALA A 170 -9.70 -0.01 -1.15
C ALA A 170 -11.10 0.60 -1.29
N ALA A 171 -11.30 1.83 -0.81
CA ALA A 171 -12.57 2.54 -0.91
C ALA A 171 -13.05 2.71 -2.37
N ILE A 172 -12.12 3.04 -3.28
CA ILE A 172 -12.42 3.23 -4.69
C ILE A 172 -12.77 1.90 -5.38
N TYR A 173 -12.03 0.83 -5.11
CA TYR A 173 -12.34 -0.48 -5.68
C TYR A 173 -13.66 -1.03 -5.16
N GLU A 174 -14.01 -0.82 -3.89
CA GLU A 174 -15.30 -1.21 -3.33
C GLU A 174 -16.47 -0.41 -3.96
N CYS A 175 -16.27 0.88 -4.29
CA CYS A 175 -17.22 1.65 -5.08
C CYS A 175 -17.35 1.08 -6.50
N LEU A 176 -16.24 0.90 -7.21
CA LEU A 176 -16.23 0.43 -8.60
C LEU A 176 -16.72 -1.01 -8.75
N ALA A 177 -16.55 -1.87 -7.73
CA ALA A 177 -17.04 -3.23 -7.72
C ALA A 177 -18.56 -3.34 -7.92
N GLN A 178 -19.31 -2.29 -7.58
CA GLN A 178 -20.77 -2.25 -7.77
C GLN A 178 -21.18 -2.08 -9.24
N ALA A 179 -20.25 -1.58 -10.07
CA ALA A 179 -20.51 -1.34 -11.51
C ALA A 179 -19.65 -2.22 -12.42
N VAL A 180 -18.36 -2.40 -12.09
CA VAL A 180 -17.36 -3.11 -12.90
C VAL A 180 -16.56 -4.09 -12.04
N PRO A 181 -17.23 -5.09 -11.45
CA PRO A 181 -16.56 -6.03 -10.51
C PRO A 181 -15.39 -6.78 -11.13
N ASP A 182 -15.44 -7.05 -12.42
CA ASP A 182 -14.41 -7.74 -13.19
C ASP A 182 -13.14 -6.90 -13.46
N LYS A 183 -13.13 -5.62 -13.08
CA LYS A 183 -12.00 -4.70 -13.27
C LYS A 183 -11.28 -4.32 -11.96
N VAL A 184 -11.69 -4.86 -10.83
CA VAL A 184 -11.16 -4.48 -9.51
C VAL A 184 -10.63 -5.68 -8.73
N ILE A 185 -9.83 -5.42 -7.72
CA ILE A 185 -9.30 -6.42 -6.78
C ILE A 185 -9.91 -6.22 -5.40
N ALA A 186 -9.91 -7.27 -4.58
CA ALA A 186 -10.23 -7.19 -3.17
C ALA A 186 -9.18 -6.36 -2.41
N GLU A 187 -9.44 -6.07 -1.15
CA GLU A 187 -8.60 -5.21 -0.34
C GLU A 187 -7.22 -5.84 -0.06
N CYS A 188 -6.18 -5.03 -0.05
CA CYS A 188 -4.80 -5.49 0.14
C CYS A 188 -4.38 -5.40 1.61
N GLY A 189 -3.92 -6.50 2.21
CA GLY A 189 -3.36 -6.53 3.56
C GLY A 189 -2.01 -5.79 3.66
N GLY A 190 -1.33 -5.59 2.53
CA GLY A 190 -0.15 -4.75 2.40
C GLY A 190 -0.42 -3.24 2.33
N ALA A 191 -1.69 -2.81 2.35
CA ALA A 191 -2.10 -1.42 2.37
C ALA A 191 -2.84 -1.10 3.69
N PRO A 192 -2.37 -0.14 4.49
CA PRO A 192 -1.17 0.69 4.30
C PRO A 192 0.14 -0.08 4.45
N THR A 193 1.15 0.32 3.68
CA THR A 193 2.47 -0.32 3.77
C THR A 193 3.08 -0.13 5.15
N MET A 194 3.33 -1.22 5.86
CA MET A 194 4.02 -1.20 7.14
C MET A 194 5.48 -0.81 6.94
N ARG A 195 5.98 0.01 7.85
CA ARG A 195 7.37 0.43 7.89
C ARG A 195 7.86 0.44 9.32
N SER A 196 8.98 -0.23 9.60
CA SER A 196 9.70 -0.16 10.86
C SER A 196 11.06 0.50 10.65
N VAL A 197 11.38 1.48 11.49
CA VAL A 197 12.66 2.20 11.45
C VAL A 197 13.41 1.93 12.73
N TYR A 198 14.59 1.33 12.59
CA TYR A 198 15.51 1.01 13.68
C TYR A 198 16.62 2.06 13.70
N SER A 199 16.90 2.65 14.85
CA SER A 199 17.96 3.65 14.96
C SER A 199 18.66 3.60 16.32
N GLY A 200 19.96 3.72 16.30
CA GLY A 200 20.80 3.59 17.50
C GLY A 200 22.25 3.95 17.20
N VAL A 201 23.12 3.35 17.99
CA VAL A 201 24.57 3.40 17.84
C VAL A 201 25.05 1.96 17.71
N ASP A 202 25.98 1.69 16.78
CA ASP A 202 26.60 0.38 16.63
C ASP A 202 27.75 0.21 17.64
N ASP A 203 28.31 -1.01 17.74
CA ASP A 203 29.39 -1.34 18.68
C ASP A 203 30.70 -0.58 18.37
N GLY A 204 30.82 0.02 17.18
CA GLY A 204 31.91 0.93 16.78
C GLY A 204 31.65 2.40 17.15
N GLY A 205 30.53 2.73 17.79
CA GLY A 205 30.14 4.10 18.15
C GLY A 205 29.54 4.90 17.00
N ASN A 206 29.22 4.26 15.86
CA ASN A 206 28.63 4.94 14.72
C ASN A 206 27.11 4.95 14.83
N ARG A 207 26.49 6.05 14.42
CA ARG A 207 25.03 6.14 14.37
C ARG A 207 24.49 5.42 13.14
N PHE A 208 23.46 4.60 13.34
CA PHE A 208 22.70 3.99 12.25
C PHE A 208 21.24 4.41 12.28
N SER A 209 20.60 4.33 11.11
CA SER A 209 19.15 4.46 10.97
C SER A 209 18.73 3.64 9.74
N GLN A 210 18.12 2.48 9.98
CA GLN A 210 17.72 1.55 8.93
C GLN A 210 16.20 1.43 8.89
N ILE A 211 15.67 1.38 7.68
CA ILE A 211 14.24 1.15 7.41
C ILE A 211 14.10 -0.29 6.94
N PHE A 212 13.29 -1.07 7.63
CA PHE A 212 12.91 -2.39 7.19
C PHE A 212 11.56 -2.35 6.49
N PHE A 213 11.52 -2.87 5.27
CA PHE A 213 10.30 -3.03 4.49
C PHE A 213 9.96 -4.52 4.38
N ALA A 214 8.73 -4.84 4.74
CA ALA A 214 8.10 -6.10 4.44
C ALA A 214 6.64 -5.83 4.03
N SER A 215 6.01 -6.79 3.39
CA SER A 215 4.72 -6.53 2.74
C SER A 215 3.67 -7.57 3.13
N GLY A 216 2.43 -7.13 3.19
CA GLY A 216 1.27 -7.99 3.29
C GLY A 216 0.88 -8.61 1.95
N GLY A 217 -0.22 -9.34 1.93
CA GLY A 217 -0.80 -9.92 0.73
C GLY A 217 -1.58 -8.91 -0.09
N MET A 218 -1.55 -9.04 -1.40
CA MET A 218 -2.43 -8.32 -2.33
C MET A 218 -3.82 -8.95 -2.33
N GLY A 219 -4.87 -8.16 -2.51
CA GLY A 219 -6.23 -8.67 -2.70
C GLY A 219 -6.34 -9.54 -3.96
N ALA A 220 -7.20 -10.56 -3.92
CA ALA A 220 -7.48 -11.38 -5.07
C ALA A 220 -8.24 -10.61 -6.15
N SER A 221 -8.11 -11.06 -7.39
CA SER A 221 -8.76 -10.51 -8.58
C SER A 221 -9.87 -11.44 -9.08
N PRO A 222 -10.72 -11.00 -10.04
CA PRO A 222 -11.74 -11.87 -10.65
C PRO A 222 -11.17 -13.05 -11.46
N VAL A 223 -9.87 -13.08 -11.71
CA VAL A 223 -9.22 -14.06 -12.58
C VAL A 223 -8.03 -14.79 -11.95
N ALA A 224 -7.57 -14.34 -10.77
CA ALA A 224 -6.38 -14.92 -10.13
C ALA A 224 -6.33 -14.65 -8.63
N ASP A 225 -5.62 -15.50 -7.93
CA ASP A 225 -5.23 -15.29 -6.53
C ASP A 225 -4.40 -14.02 -6.36
N GLY A 226 -4.47 -13.40 -5.19
CA GLY A 226 -3.66 -12.24 -4.84
C GLY A 226 -2.17 -12.60 -4.76
N HIS A 227 -1.31 -11.69 -5.18
CA HIS A 227 0.13 -11.87 -5.02
C HIS A 227 0.53 -11.81 -3.55
N SER A 228 1.30 -12.80 -3.09
CA SER A 228 1.84 -12.83 -1.73
C SER A 228 2.97 -11.82 -1.55
N CYS A 229 3.07 -11.22 -0.36
CA CYS A 229 4.14 -10.30 0.03
C CYS A 229 4.37 -9.14 -0.96
N THR A 230 3.30 -8.56 -1.47
CA THR A 230 3.33 -7.51 -2.50
C THR A 230 3.01 -6.14 -1.91
N ALA A 231 3.88 -5.16 -2.13
CA ALA A 231 3.69 -3.80 -1.65
C ALA A 231 2.73 -3.00 -2.55
N PHE A 232 1.45 -3.25 -2.44
CA PHE A 232 0.41 -2.44 -3.09
C PHE A 232 -0.06 -1.33 -2.12
N PRO A 233 -0.30 -0.10 -2.56
CA PRO A 233 -0.22 0.43 -3.93
C PRO A 233 1.15 1.03 -4.30
N THR A 234 2.19 0.89 -3.46
CA THR A 234 3.46 1.60 -3.63
C THR A 234 4.43 0.93 -4.60
N ASN A 235 4.26 -0.37 -4.86
CA ASN A 235 5.20 -1.18 -5.64
C ASN A 235 6.66 -1.10 -5.11
N SER A 236 6.81 -0.95 -3.77
CA SER A 236 8.12 -0.88 -3.14
C SER A 236 8.78 -2.26 -3.13
N GLY A 237 10.05 -2.32 -3.50
CA GLY A 237 10.86 -3.53 -3.36
C GLY A 237 11.28 -3.77 -1.90
N SER A 238 11.53 -5.03 -1.56
CA SER A 238 12.18 -5.40 -0.32
C SER A 238 13.70 -5.33 -0.50
N GLY A 239 14.41 -4.67 0.42
CA GLY A 239 15.86 -4.71 0.45
C GLY A 239 16.40 -6.11 0.79
N SER A 240 17.68 -6.35 0.47
CA SER A 240 18.39 -7.56 0.89
C SER A 240 18.52 -7.58 2.42
N ILE A 241 18.34 -8.76 3.02
CA ILE A 241 18.52 -8.97 4.47
C ILE A 241 19.98 -8.75 4.84
N GLU A 242 20.91 -9.26 4.03
CA GLU A 242 22.35 -9.14 4.24
C GLU A 242 22.81 -7.67 4.26
N ALA A 243 22.25 -6.84 3.37
CA ALA A 243 22.52 -5.41 3.39
C ALA A 243 21.95 -4.73 4.65
N PHE A 244 20.76 -5.14 5.09
CA PHE A 244 20.14 -4.62 6.31
C PHE A 244 20.98 -4.97 7.56
N GLU A 245 21.39 -6.23 7.69
CA GLU A 245 22.22 -6.73 8.80
C GLU A 245 23.64 -6.15 8.79
N SER A 246 24.23 -5.89 7.61
CA SER A 246 25.55 -5.29 7.51
C SER A 246 25.60 -3.80 7.89
N LEU A 247 24.46 -3.12 7.86
CA LEU A 247 24.34 -1.67 8.12
C LEU A 247 23.81 -1.33 9.52
N ALA A 248 23.37 -2.33 10.28
CA ALA A 248 22.85 -2.15 11.63
C ALA A 248 23.03 -3.45 12.44
N PRO A 249 23.27 -3.35 13.76
CA PRO A 249 23.39 -4.51 14.64
C PRO A 249 22.03 -5.15 14.91
N LEU A 250 21.48 -5.79 13.88
CA LEU A 250 20.19 -6.46 13.83
C LEU A 250 20.35 -7.79 13.12
N LEU A 251 19.66 -8.83 13.57
CA LEU A 251 19.68 -10.15 12.95
C LEU A 251 18.26 -10.61 12.60
N VAL A 252 18.06 -10.98 11.33
CA VAL A 252 16.76 -11.47 10.82
C VAL A 252 16.74 -12.98 10.88
N TRP A 253 16.08 -13.54 11.89
CA TRP A 253 15.95 -14.99 12.06
C TRP A 253 14.97 -15.63 11.08
N LYS A 254 13.93 -14.89 10.68
CA LYS A 254 12.82 -15.41 9.91
C LYS A 254 12.31 -14.34 8.95
N LYS A 255 12.05 -14.72 7.71
CA LYS A 255 11.32 -13.95 6.72
C LYS A 255 10.67 -14.90 5.72
N GLU A 256 9.42 -15.23 5.94
CA GLU A 256 8.68 -16.24 5.17
C GLU A 256 7.23 -15.85 4.93
N PHE A 257 6.51 -16.60 4.11
CA PHE A 257 5.07 -16.45 3.95
C PHE A 257 4.37 -16.81 5.26
N ARG A 258 3.39 -16.00 5.64
CA ARG A 258 2.51 -16.28 6.76
C ARG A 258 1.40 -17.21 6.30
N THR A 259 1.48 -18.50 6.65
CA THR A 259 0.44 -19.49 6.37
C THR A 259 -0.91 -19.04 6.90
N ASP A 260 -2.02 -19.39 6.22
CA ASP A 260 -3.41 -19.06 6.57
C ASP A 260 -3.74 -17.56 6.62
N SER A 261 -2.89 -16.72 6.05
CA SER A 261 -3.10 -15.27 6.14
C SER A 261 -3.93 -14.68 4.99
N GLY A 262 -3.98 -15.30 3.84
CA GLY A 262 -4.83 -14.87 2.71
C GLY A 262 -6.32 -15.12 3.00
N GLY A 263 -7.20 -14.19 2.64
CA GLY A 263 -8.64 -14.36 2.74
C GLY A 263 -9.15 -15.43 1.77
N ALA A 264 -10.00 -16.34 2.25
CA ALA A 264 -10.59 -17.38 1.39
C ALA A 264 -11.55 -16.79 0.37
N GLY A 265 -11.60 -17.39 -0.82
CA GLY A 265 -12.48 -16.98 -1.92
C GLY A 265 -12.40 -17.99 -3.05
N GLN A 266 -13.17 -17.77 -4.12
CA GLN A 266 -12.93 -18.45 -5.40
C GLN A 266 -11.48 -18.24 -5.84
N PHE A 267 -11.00 -17.00 -5.68
CA PHE A 267 -9.60 -16.66 -5.72
C PHE A 267 -9.16 -16.20 -4.32
N MET A 268 -8.09 -16.82 -3.82
CA MET A 268 -7.59 -16.54 -2.47
C MET A 268 -6.79 -15.24 -2.45
N GLY A 269 -6.91 -14.45 -1.39
CA GLY A 269 -6.04 -13.31 -1.15
C GLY A 269 -4.58 -13.73 -0.97
N GLY A 270 -3.65 -12.89 -1.40
CA GLY A 270 -2.22 -13.14 -1.25
C GLY A 270 -1.82 -13.27 0.22
N LEU A 271 -0.80 -14.07 0.49
CA LEU A 271 -0.28 -14.27 1.85
C LEU A 271 0.50 -13.04 2.32
N GLY A 272 0.35 -12.72 3.60
CA GLY A 272 1.24 -11.82 4.30
C GLY A 272 2.60 -12.43 4.56
N GLN A 273 3.47 -11.67 5.19
CA GLN A 273 4.82 -12.08 5.57
C GLN A 273 4.93 -12.24 7.07
N GLU A 274 5.73 -13.18 7.55
CA GLU A 274 6.16 -13.26 8.95
C GLU A 274 7.66 -13.00 9.02
N VAL A 275 8.05 -12.08 9.90
CA VAL A 275 9.43 -11.64 10.06
C VAL A 275 9.78 -11.63 11.55
N GLU A 276 10.95 -12.20 11.92
CA GLU A 276 11.50 -12.12 13.27
C GLU A 276 12.87 -11.43 13.21
N ILE A 277 13.03 -10.34 13.98
CA ILE A 277 14.25 -9.53 14.04
C ILE A 277 14.73 -9.48 15.48
N GLU A 278 15.99 -9.84 15.73
CA GLU A 278 16.68 -9.71 17.02
C GLU A 278 17.55 -8.47 17.03
N ILE A 279 17.61 -7.81 18.18
CA ILE A 279 18.50 -6.68 18.45
C ILE A 279 19.83 -7.24 18.96
N THR A 280 20.89 -7.14 18.14
CA THR A 280 22.25 -7.60 18.48
C THR A 280 23.16 -6.47 18.95
N ALA A 281 22.68 -5.22 18.96
CA ALA A 281 23.39 -4.07 19.52
C ALA A 281 23.68 -4.26 21.02
N GLU A 282 24.79 -3.67 21.51
CA GLU A 282 25.11 -3.61 22.94
C GLU A 282 24.23 -2.61 23.69
N ASP A 283 23.74 -1.58 23.00
CA ASP A 283 22.87 -0.52 23.54
C ASP A 283 21.42 -0.63 23.01
N ASP A 284 20.53 0.09 23.67
CA ASP A 284 19.13 0.21 23.28
C ASP A 284 18.93 0.75 21.86
N VAL A 285 18.07 0.09 21.09
CA VAL A 285 17.67 0.50 19.73
C VAL A 285 16.28 1.14 19.77
N ARG A 286 16.14 2.29 19.15
CA ARG A 286 14.85 2.97 19.00
C ARG A 286 14.10 2.40 17.81
N LEU A 287 12.89 1.92 18.04
CA LEU A 287 11.94 1.48 17.03
C LEU A 287 10.92 2.60 16.78
N SER A 288 10.72 2.95 15.51
CA SER A 288 9.59 3.80 15.10
C SER A 288 8.76 3.02 14.10
N MET A 289 7.54 2.66 14.50
CA MET A 289 6.63 1.87 13.68
C MET A 289 5.61 2.76 12.97
N MET A 290 5.22 2.33 11.79
CA MET A 290 4.08 2.82 11.02
C MET A 290 3.34 1.61 10.47
N SER A 291 2.35 1.13 11.21
CA SER A 291 1.56 -0.06 10.91
C SER A 291 0.08 0.21 11.07
N ASP A 292 -0.73 -0.54 10.38
CA ASP A 292 -2.20 -0.53 10.46
C ASP A 292 -2.72 -1.99 10.38
N ARG A 293 -4.02 -2.19 10.33
CA ARG A 293 -4.65 -3.50 10.13
C ARG A 293 -4.63 -4.44 11.35
N GLN A 294 -4.45 -3.91 12.55
CA GLN A 294 -4.57 -4.71 13.78
C GLN A 294 -6.04 -4.87 14.20
N LYS A 295 -6.88 -3.83 13.98
CA LYS A 295 -8.32 -3.87 14.28
C LYS A 295 -9.13 -4.29 13.05
N TYR A 296 -8.81 -3.71 11.88
CA TYR A 296 -9.53 -3.89 10.62
C TYR A 296 -8.69 -4.69 9.62
N ALA A 297 -9.12 -5.90 9.30
CA ALA A 297 -8.49 -6.74 8.29
C ALA A 297 -8.76 -6.21 6.87
N ALA A 298 -8.01 -6.70 5.89
CA ALA A 298 -8.29 -6.44 4.48
C ALA A 298 -9.54 -7.21 4.06
N LYS A 299 -10.60 -6.51 3.63
CA LYS A 299 -11.89 -7.10 3.27
C LYS A 299 -11.80 -7.91 1.98
N GLY A 300 -12.56 -9.01 1.92
CA GLY A 300 -12.83 -9.71 0.67
C GLY A 300 -13.87 -8.98 -0.18
N LEU A 301 -14.04 -9.45 -1.41
CA LEU A 301 -14.97 -8.88 -2.38
C LEU A 301 -15.89 -9.97 -2.94
N LEU A 302 -17.17 -9.62 -3.22
CA LEU A 302 -18.17 -10.49 -3.86
C LEU A 302 -18.31 -11.89 -3.20
N GLY A 303 -18.30 -11.94 -1.88
CA GLY A 303 -18.41 -13.18 -1.10
C GLY A 303 -17.08 -13.78 -0.69
N GLY A 304 -15.95 -13.21 -1.11
CA GLY A 304 -14.63 -13.52 -0.55
C GLY A 304 -14.51 -13.08 0.91
N LEU A 305 -13.67 -13.75 1.67
CA LEU A 305 -13.47 -13.48 3.09
C LEU A 305 -12.31 -12.52 3.32
N GLU A 306 -12.25 -11.94 4.50
CA GLU A 306 -11.15 -11.07 4.92
C GLU A 306 -9.84 -11.84 5.09
N GLY A 307 -8.71 -11.16 4.86
CA GLY A 307 -7.39 -11.68 5.19
C GLY A 307 -7.09 -11.61 6.70
N ALA A 308 -5.97 -12.22 7.12
CA ALA A 308 -5.51 -12.13 8.50
C ALA A 308 -5.09 -10.70 8.85
N LYS A 309 -5.32 -10.31 10.10
CA LYS A 309 -4.89 -9.02 10.66
C LYS A 309 -3.38 -8.97 10.86
N VAL A 310 -2.84 -7.77 10.97
CA VAL A 310 -1.46 -7.53 11.39
C VAL A 310 -1.30 -7.83 12.88
N GLU A 311 -0.21 -8.49 13.23
CA GLU A 311 0.20 -8.74 14.62
C GLU A 311 1.65 -8.30 14.83
N ILE A 312 1.93 -7.76 16.02
CA ILE A 312 3.26 -7.29 16.42
C ILE A 312 3.49 -7.77 17.85
N ASP A 313 4.49 -8.63 18.02
CA ASP A 313 4.82 -9.21 19.30
C ASP A 313 6.31 -9.02 19.61
N LYS A 314 6.63 -8.82 20.87
CA LYS A 314 8.00 -8.80 21.39
C LYS A 314 8.25 -10.05 22.22
N SER A 315 9.49 -10.51 22.29
CA SER A 315 9.89 -11.76 22.99
C SER A 315 9.56 -11.79 24.48
N ASP A 316 9.39 -10.64 25.14
CA ASP A 316 8.99 -10.54 26.54
C ASP A 316 7.44 -10.61 26.74
N GLY A 317 6.68 -10.83 25.66
CA GLY A 317 5.23 -10.89 25.66
C GLY A 317 4.53 -9.52 25.59
N THR A 318 5.28 -8.43 25.57
CA THR A 318 4.70 -7.10 25.36
C THR A 318 4.39 -6.85 23.88
N LYS A 319 3.47 -5.93 23.61
CA LYS A 319 3.08 -5.52 22.26
C LYS A 319 3.50 -4.07 22.03
N PRO A 320 4.51 -3.81 21.19
CA PRO A 320 4.85 -2.44 20.84
C PRO A 320 3.68 -1.72 20.16
N HIS A 321 3.53 -0.44 20.44
CA HIS A 321 2.49 0.37 19.83
C HIS A 321 2.72 0.49 18.30
N PRO A 322 1.70 0.20 17.46
CA PRO A 322 1.88 0.08 16.00
C PRO A 322 2.23 1.39 15.29
N LYS A 323 2.03 2.54 15.92
CA LYS A 323 2.23 3.88 15.33
C LYS A 323 3.04 4.83 16.21
N ALA A 324 3.66 4.33 17.27
CA ALA A 324 4.49 5.14 18.18
C ALA A 324 5.96 4.72 18.14
N ARG A 325 6.76 5.43 18.92
CA ARG A 325 8.15 5.08 19.17
C ARG A 325 8.23 4.19 20.39
N SER A 326 9.03 3.14 20.31
CA SER A 326 9.38 2.26 21.42
C SER A 326 10.90 2.05 21.48
N VAL A 327 11.34 1.44 22.56
CA VAL A 327 12.74 1.08 22.78
C VAL A 327 12.82 -0.44 22.83
N LEU A 328 13.80 -1.00 22.13
CA LEU A 328 14.15 -2.40 22.14
C LEU A 328 15.49 -2.56 22.83
N ALA A 329 15.57 -3.40 23.83
CA ALA A 329 16.80 -3.71 24.55
C ALA A 329 17.67 -4.74 23.78
N PRO A 330 18.97 -4.84 24.08
CA PRO A 330 19.83 -5.91 23.57
C PRO A 330 19.19 -7.29 23.79
N GLY A 331 19.18 -8.14 22.76
CA GLY A 331 18.58 -9.47 22.78
C GLY A 331 17.05 -9.53 22.63
N ASP A 332 16.36 -8.40 22.60
CA ASP A 332 14.94 -8.38 22.27
C ASP A 332 14.68 -8.92 20.86
N LYS A 333 13.66 -9.75 20.72
CA LYS A 333 13.15 -10.20 19.42
C LYS A 333 11.79 -9.59 19.13
N LEU A 334 11.64 -9.06 17.93
CA LEU A 334 10.41 -8.49 17.42
C LEU A 334 9.85 -9.39 16.32
N THR A 335 8.64 -9.92 16.50
CA THR A 335 7.93 -10.68 15.48
C THR A 335 6.87 -9.79 14.83
N LEU A 336 6.96 -9.63 13.52
CA LEU A 336 6.04 -8.86 12.69
C LEU A 336 5.27 -9.84 11.80
N ARG A 337 3.95 -9.93 11.97
CA ARG A 337 3.07 -10.73 11.12
C ARG A 337 2.21 -9.78 10.30
N PHE A 338 2.47 -9.73 9.02
CA PHE A 338 1.76 -8.86 8.07
C PHE A 338 0.41 -9.44 7.70
N GLY A 339 -0.56 -8.58 7.40
CA GLY A 339 -1.89 -8.98 6.98
C GLY A 339 -1.92 -9.65 5.61
N GLY A 340 -2.80 -10.61 5.42
CA GLY A 340 -3.12 -11.15 4.11
C GLY A 340 -4.07 -10.27 3.33
N GLY A 341 -4.12 -10.44 2.00
CA GLY A 341 -5.12 -9.81 1.13
C GLY A 341 -6.51 -10.44 1.29
N GLY A 342 -7.57 -9.70 0.96
CA GLY A 342 -8.92 -10.23 0.90
C GLY A 342 -9.13 -11.20 -0.27
N GLY A 343 -9.99 -12.21 -0.09
CA GLY A 343 -10.41 -13.14 -1.14
C GLY A 343 -11.40 -12.50 -2.12
N TYR A 344 -11.57 -13.09 -3.29
CA TYR A 344 -12.52 -12.67 -4.31
C TYR A 344 -13.47 -13.80 -4.68
N GLY A 345 -14.78 -13.53 -4.70
CA GLY A 345 -15.80 -14.53 -4.96
C GLY A 345 -15.98 -15.54 -3.82
N PRO A 346 -17.05 -16.34 -3.84
CA PRO A 346 -17.37 -17.25 -2.74
C PRO A 346 -16.35 -18.40 -2.65
N PRO A 347 -15.92 -18.82 -1.43
CA PRO A 347 -14.92 -19.88 -1.25
C PRO A 347 -15.31 -21.24 -1.82
N ASP A 348 -16.60 -21.56 -1.84
CA ASP A 348 -17.14 -22.82 -2.38
C ASP A 348 -17.00 -22.95 -3.92
N ALA A 349 -16.72 -21.84 -4.59
CA ALA A 349 -16.41 -21.82 -6.02
C ALA A 349 -14.91 -22.01 -6.34
N ARG A 350 -14.03 -22.17 -5.33
CA ARG A 350 -12.60 -22.41 -5.57
C ARG A 350 -12.37 -23.80 -6.16
N ASP A 351 -11.50 -23.84 -7.15
CA ASP A 351 -11.02 -25.10 -7.74
C ASP A 351 -10.39 -26.00 -6.66
N PRO A 352 -10.89 -27.23 -6.46
CA PRO A 352 -10.33 -28.18 -5.50
C PRO A 352 -8.85 -28.48 -5.72
N ASP A 353 -8.39 -28.50 -6.97
CA ASP A 353 -6.97 -28.74 -7.29
C ASP A 353 -6.09 -27.56 -6.83
N ALA A 354 -6.60 -26.33 -6.88
CA ALA A 354 -5.93 -25.17 -6.32
C ALA A 354 -5.79 -25.29 -4.79
N VAL A 355 -6.85 -25.71 -4.08
CA VAL A 355 -6.81 -25.93 -2.63
C VAL A 355 -5.78 -27.00 -2.26
N GLN A 356 -5.73 -28.11 -3.02
CA GLN A 356 -4.75 -29.17 -2.80
C GLN A 356 -3.31 -28.69 -3.08
N ASN A 357 -3.14 -27.79 -4.04
CA ASN A 357 -1.85 -27.17 -4.32
C ASN A 357 -1.41 -26.23 -3.18
N ASP A 358 -2.33 -25.45 -2.63
CA ASP A 358 -2.06 -24.56 -1.50
C ASP A 358 -1.66 -25.36 -0.24
N LEU A 359 -2.34 -26.48 0.03
CA LEU A 359 -1.98 -27.41 1.10
C LEU A 359 -0.57 -27.99 0.91
N ARG A 360 -0.23 -28.47 -0.30
CA ARG A 360 1.09 -29.05 -0.61
C ARG A 360 2.23 -28.03 -0.45
N ASN A 361 1.96 -26.77 -0.77
CA ASN A 361 2.94 -25.72 -0.66
C ASN A 361 3.02 -25.07 0.74
N GLY A 362 2.15 -25.48 1.68
CA GLY A 362 2.09 -24.91 3.02
C GLY A 362 1.53 -23.47 3.07
N TYR A 363 0.81 -23.06 2.05
CA TYR A 363 0.15 -21.75 2.01
C TYR A 363 -1.05 -21.71 2.94
N ILE A 364 -1.75 -22.84 3.08
CA ILE A 364 -2.84 -23.06 4.02
C ILE A 364 -2.64 -24.36 4.80
N THR A 365 -3.22 -24.40 6.00
CA THR A 365 -3.28 -25.63 6.80
C THR A 365 -4.50 -26.51 6.43
N ALA A 366 -4.48 -27.77 6.81
CA ALA A 366 -5.63 -28.65 6.66
C ALA A 366 -6.87 -28.12 7.42
N GLU A 367 -6.66 -27.47 8.58
CA GLU A 367 -7.75 -26.84 9.33
C GLU A 367 -8.38 -25.68 8.56
N TYR A 368 -7.58 -24.84 7.93
CA TYR A 368 -8.03 -23.75 7.08
C TYR A 368 -8.81 -24.28 5.86
N ALA A 369 -8.27 -25.30 5.16
CA ALA A 369 -8.91 -25.93 4.02
C ALA A 369 -10.28 -26.52 4.40
N LYS A 370 -10.35 -27.23 5.52
CA LYS A 370 -11.60 -27.79 6.03
C LYS A 370 -12.63 -26.71 6.38
N ARG A 371 -12.19 -25.65 7.07
CA ARG A 371 -13.08 -24.58 7.54
C ARG A 371 -13.66 -23.76 6.41
N HIS A 372 -12.86 -23.43 5.40
CA HIS A 372 -13.25 -22.45 4.38
C HIS A 372 -13.61 -23.08 3.04
N TYR A 373 -13.08 -24.25 2.71
CA TYR A 373 -13.30 -24.92 1.43
C TYR A 373 -13.99 -26.28 1.56
N GLY A 374 -14.22 -26.76 2.80
CA GLY A 374 -14.89 -28.04 3.04
C GLY A 374 -14.08 -29.28 2.59
N ILE A 375 -12.78 -29.14 2.39
CA ILE A 375 -11.87 -30.19 1.94
C ILE A 375 -11.15 -30.80 3.14
N GLU A 376 -11.16 -32.14 3.24
CA GLU A 376 -10.46 -32.92 4.30
C GLU A 376 -9.03 -33.30 3.90
#